data_452b04c7445f7f3701202308fc5f9071
#
_entry.id   452b04c7445f7f3701202308fc5f9071
#
_cell.length_a   1.000
_cell.length_b   1.000
_cell.length_c   1.000
_cell.angle_alpha   90.00
_cell.angle_beta   90.00
_cell.angle_gamma   90.00
#
_symmetry.space_group_name_H-M   'P 1'
#
loop_
_entity.id
_entity.type
_entity.pdbx_description
1 polymer ?
#
loop_
_entity_poly.entity_id
_entity_poly.type
_entity_poly.pdbx_seq_one_letter_code
_entity_poly.pdbx_strand_id
1 'polypeptide(L)'
;KAARAGERDFGDVGLQPRLNFVGNAYYHKEESGKKNVASFEFIPWVLAQCATLDEVRELIADLNIVDTPFSENLPSGMLHWIISDKRGSITVESMKDGLHIHENPVGVLTNNPPFEQQMFMLNNYMGLSPKQPENHFTDKLDLNMYSRGMGALGLPGDLSSASRFARVAFTKMNAVSDDSEEESVAQFFHILGSVDQQRGCCEVSDGKYEITIYTSCCNASRGIYYYTTYSNSQITAVDMHREDLDGSVPVHYPMLTKQQILWQN
;
A
#
# COMPACT_ATOMS: atom_id res chain seq x y z
N LYS A 1 -9.53 -26.27 5.76
CA LYS A 1 -8.78 -26.58 4.52
C LYS A 1 -7.97 -25.33 4.25
N ALA A 2 -6.67 -25.37 4.57
CA ALA A 2 -5.74 -24.30 4.18
C ALA A 2 -5.79 -24.22 2.66
N ALA A 3 -6.21 -23.08 2.15
CA ALA A 3 -6.17 -22.81 0.73
C ALA A 3 -4.69 -22.81 0.31
N ARG A 4 -4.39 -23.51 -0.78
CA ARG A 4 -3.06 -23.54 -1.38
C ARG A 4 -2.66 -22.10 -1.71
N ALA A 5 -1.81 -21.50 -0.89
CA ALA A 5 -1.35 -20.13 -1.04
C ALA A 5 -0.49 -19.91 -2.32
N GLY A 6 -0.11 -20.98 -3.01
CA GLY A 6 0.74 -20.94 -4.20
C GLY A 6 0.07 -20.54 -5.51
N GLU A 7 -1.25 -20.29 -5.53
CA GLU A 7 -1.99 -19.94 -6.75
C GLU A 7 -2.72 -18.57 -6.64
N ARG A 8 -2.46 -17.80 -5.58
CA ARG A 8 -3.19 -16.58 -5.29
C ARG A 8 -2.28 -15.38 -5.43
N ASP A 9 -2.36 -14.73 -6.59
CA ASP A 9 -1.70 -13.46 -6.89
C ASP A 9 -2.48 -12.29 -6.25
N PHE A 10 -2.54 -12.23 -4.92
CA PHE A 10 -2.94 -11.01 -4.26
C PHE A 10 -1.68 -10.18 -4.05
N GLY A 11 -1.55 -9.11 -4.82
CA GLY A 11 -0.62 -8.05 -4.51
C GLY A 11 -0.91 -7.52 -3.11
N ASP A 12 0.12 -7.05 -2.48
CA ASP A 12 0.21 -6.59 -1.12
C ASP A 12 -1.12 -6.03 -0.58
N VAL A 13 -1.88 -6.87 0.10
CA VAL A 13 -2.82 -6.40 1.09
C VAL A 13 -1.92 -5.97 2.21
N GLY A 14 -1.44 -4.72 2.13
CA GLY A 14 -0.52 -4.19 3.10
C GLY A 14 -1.06 -4.44 4.48
N LEU A 15 -0.44 -5.36 5.19
CA LEU A 15 -0.65 -5.67 6.59
C LEU A 15 -0.18 -4.49 7.45
N GLN A 16 -0.58 -3.28 7.06
CA GLN A 16 -0.57 -2.13 7.93
C GLN A 16 -1.94 -2.12 8.62
N PRO A 17 -2.04 -2.44 9.93
CA PRO A 17 -3.30 -2.33 10.65
C PRO A 17 -3.79 -0.87 10.77
N ARG A 18 -3.24 0.05 10.01
CA ARG A 18 -3.55 1.49 10.04
C ARG A 18 -3.29 2.18 8.71
N LEU A 19 -3.94 1.81 7.66
CA LEU A 19 -4.30 2.80 6.67
C LEU A 19 -5.48 3.56 7.27
N ASN A 20 -5.15 4.50 8.17
CA ASN A 20 -6.16 5.28 8.87
C ASN A 20 -6.96 6.09 7.86
N PHE A 21 -8.22 5.77 7.77
CA PHE A 21 -9.23 6.49 7.00
C PHE A 21 -10.13 7.28 7.96
N VAL A 22 -9.50 7.90 8.94
CA VAL A 22 -10.15 8.60 10.07
C VAL A 22 -11.05 9.72 9.57
N GLY A 23 -12.30 9.70 10.04
CA GLY A 23 -13.32 10.68 9.66
C GLY A 23 -14.06 10.38 8.36
N ASN A 24 -13.58 9.43 7.54
CA ASN A 24 -14.27 8.98 6.33
C ASN A 24 -14.78 7.54 6.48
N ALA A 25 -14.01 6.64 7.14
CA ALA A 25 -14.50 5.30 7.43
C ALA A 25 -15.75 5.37 8.32
N TYR A 26 -16.77 4.60 7.92
CA TYR A 26 -18.00 4.43 8.70
C TYR A 26 -18.45 2.97 8.60
N TYR A 27 -18.71 2.35 9.74
CA TYR A 27 -19.16 0.97 9.83
C TYR A 27 -20.59 0.94 10.27
N HIS A 28 -21.38 0.17 9.53
CA HIS A 28 -22.81 0.04 9.76
C HIS A 28 -23.11 -1.02 10.81
N LYS A 29 -24.34 -1.04 11.29
CA LYS A 29 -24.84 -2.17 12.08
C LYS A 29 -24.98 -3.40 11.19
N GLU A 30 -25.03 -4.57 11.81
CA GLU A 30 -25.35 -5.81 11.10
C GLU A 30 -26.69 -5.68 10.34
N GLU A 31 -26.67 -6.11 9.10
CA GLU A 31 -27.84 -6.15 8.23
C GLU A 31 -28.18 -7.59 7.87
N SER A 32 -29.48 -7.94 7.99
CA SER A 32 -29.95 -9.24 7.57
C SER A 32 -29.84 -9.41 6.05
N GLY A 33 -29.29 -10.54 5.62
CA GLY A 33 -29.09 -10.84 4.19
C GLY A 33 -27.80 -10.32 3.61
N LYS A 34 -26.99 -9.57 4.38
CA LYS A 34 -25.64 -9.16 3.99
C LYS A 34 -24.54 -10.01 4.65
N LYS A 35 -23.36 -9.97 4.06
CA LYS A 35 -22.14 -10.55 4.63
C LYS A 35 -21.56 -9.55 5.62
N ASN A 36 -21.92 -9.70 6.91
CA ASN A 36 -21.42 -8.83 7.98
C ASN A 36 -20.02 -9.28 8.40
N VAL A 37 -19.02 -8.43 8.17
CA VAL A 37 -17.61 -8.73 8.41
C VAL A 37 -16.98 -7.60 9.21
N ALA A 38 -16.28 -7.92 10.30
CA ALA A 38 -15.55 -6.93 11.08
C ALA A 38 -14.33 -6.42 10.30
N SER A 39 -13.95 -5.16 10.52
CA SER A 39 -12.84 -4.53 9.80
C SER A 39 -11.51 -5.29 9.93
N PHE A 40 -11.26 -5.91 11.06
CA PHE A 40 -10.04 -6.71 11.31
C PHE A 40 -10.10 -8.10 10.67
N GLU A 41 -11.29 -8.60 10.32
CA GLU A 41 -11.47 -9.90 9.66
C GLU A 41 -11.46 -9.81 8.14
N PHE A 42 -11.63 -8.61 7.58
CA PHE A 42 -11.82 -8.41 6.15
C PHE A 42 -10.71 -9.04 5.30
N ILE A 43 -9.45 -8.77 5.64
CA ILE A 43 -8.28 -9.31 4.91
C ILE A 43 -8.26 -10.85 4.91
N PRO A 44 -8.21 -11.54 6.07
CA PRO A 44 -8.18 -12.99 6.09
C PRO A 44 -9.46 -13.61 5.51
N TRP A 45 -10.61 -12.95 5.65
CA TRP A 45 -11.88 -13.40 5.10
C TRP A 45 -11.87 -13.41 3.55
N VAL A 46 -11.33 -12.37 2.91
CA VAL A 46 -11.16 -12.30 1.45
C VAL A 46 -10.13 -13.33 0.99
N LEU A 47 -8.94 -13.33 1.60
CA LEU A 47 -7.82 -14.19 1.18
C LEU A 47 -8.12 -15.69 1.35
N ALA A 48 -8.98 -16.05 2.29
CA ALA A 48 -9.38 -17.44 2.48
C ALA A 48 -10.33 -17.97 1.37
N GLN A 49 -11.01 -17.08 0.64
CA GLN A 49 -12.10 -17.45 -0.26
C GLN A 49 -11.84 -17.12 -1.72
N CYS A 50 -11.00 -16.13 -2.02
CA CYS A 50 -10.79 -15.64 -3.38
C CYS A 50 -9.36 -15.85 -3.85
N ALA A 51 -9.20 -16.14 -5.12
CA ALA A 51 -7.92 -16.24 -5.81
C ALA A 51 -7.73 -15.15 -6.89
N THR A 52 -8.78 -14.43 -7.23
CA THR A 52 -8.80 -13.40 -8.29
C THR A 52 -9.63 -12.19 -7.88
N LEU A 53 -9.38 -11.04 -8.51
CA LEU A 53 -10.20 -9.84 -8.29
C LEU A 53 -11.67 -10.03 -8.71
N ASP A 54 -11.95 -10.88 -9.70
CA ASP A 54 -13.33 -11.14 -10.11
C ASP A 54 -14.09 -11.86 -9.00
N GLU A 55 -13.48 -12.89 -8.39
CA GLU A 55 -14.03 -13.57 -7.22
C GLU A 55 -14.21 -12.62 -6.02
N VAL A 56 -13.26 -11.69 -5.83
CA VAL A 56 -13.39 -10.66 -4.78
C VAL A 56 -14.61 -9.78 -5.05
N ARG A 57 -14.80 -9.27 -6.28
CA ARG A 57 -15.95 -8.42 -6.62
C ARG A 57 -17.27 -9.13 -6.34
N GLU A 58 -17.37 -10.41 -6.71
CA GLU A 58 -18.56 -11.23 -6.41
C GLU A 58 -18.74 -11.43 -4.89
N LEU A 59 -17.63 -11.72 -4.19
CA LEU A 59 -17.66 -11.95 -2.75
C LEU A 59 -18.15 -10.73 -1.97
N ILE A 60 -17.67 -9.52 -2.33
CA ILE A 60 -17.95 -8.27 -1.61
C ILE A 60 -19.18 -7.52 -2.10
N ALA A 61 -19.92 -8.04 -3.10
CA ALA A 61 -21.12 -7.39 -3.62
C ALA A 61 -22.19 -7.12 -2.53
N ASP A 62 -22.33 -8.05 -1.58
CA ASP A 62 -23.25 -7.96 -0.45
C ASP A 62 -22.51 -7.73 0.89
N LEU A 63 -21.33 -7.16 0.85
CA LEU A 63 -20.53 -6.91 2.05
C LEU A 63 -21.11 -5.77 2.87
N ASN A 64 -21.10 -5.94 4.16
CA ASN A 64 -21.32 -4.91 5.16
C ASN A 64 -20.20 -4.95 6.20
N ILE A 65 -19.37 -3.91 6.26
CA ILE A 65 -18.34 -3.79 7.29
C ILE A 65 -19.01 -3.31 8.57
N VAL A 66 -18.87 -4.11 9.63
CA VAL A 66 -19.52 -3.85 10.92
C VAL A 66 -18.54 -3.33 11.97
N ASP A 67 -19.09 -2.53 12.90
CA ASP A 67 -18.35 -1.93 14.01
C ASP A 67 -18.20 -2.94 15.17
N THR A 68 -17.48 -4.01 14.89
CA THR A 68 -17.13 -5.01 15.89
C THR A 68 -15.68 -4.85 16.31
N PRO A 69 -15.39 -4.54 17.58
CA PRO A 69 -14.02 -4.40 18.06
C PRO A 69 -13.33 -5.79 18.13
N PHE A 70 -12.01 -5.80 17.92
CA PHE A 70 -11.23 -7.02 18.10
C PHE A 70 -11.23 -7.50 19.55
N SER A 71 -11.18 -6.56 20.49
CA SER A 71 -11.30 -6.80 21.94
C SER A 71 -11.74 -5.51 22.64
N GLU A 72 -12.04 -5.59 23.93
CA GLU A 72 -12.40 -4.43 24.76
C GLU A 72 -11.35 -3.30 24.72
N ASN A 73 -10.07 -3.65 24.54
CA ASN A 73 -8.96 -2.69 24.48
C ASN A 73 -8.52 -2.32 23.06
N LEU A 74 -9.11 -2.95 22.04
CA LEU A 74 -8.79 -2.72 20.64
C LEU A 74 -10.08 -2.43 19.86
N PRO A 75 -10.51 -1.16 19.78
CA PRO A 75 -11.71 -0.78 19.03
C PRO A 75 -11.51 -1.02 17.54
N SER A 76 -12.60 -0.98 16.79
CA SER A 76 -12.59 -1.11 15.33
C SER A 76 -11.66 -0.06 14.72
N GLY A 77 -10.73 -0.50 13.88
CA GLY A 77 -9.86 0.39 13.13
C GLY A 77 -10.65 1.09 12.03
N MET A 78 -10.53 2.40 11.89
CA MET A 78 -11.07 3.15 10.76
C MET A 78 -10.18 2.93 9.55
N LEU A 79 -10.55 1.99 8.68
CA LEU A 79 -9.69 1.47 7.61
C LEU A 79 -10.35 1.59 6.24
N HIS A 80 -9.52 1.58 5.22
CA HIS A 80 -9.85 1.24 3.85
C HIS A 80 -8.80 0.28 3.29
N TRP A 81 -9.08 -0.37 2.17
CA TRP A 81 -8.28 -1.49 1.68
C TRP A 81 -7.98 -1.36 0.19
N ILE A 82 -6.80 -1.84 -0.19
CA ILE A 82 -6.45 -2.13 -1.57
C ILE A 82 -6.31 -3.63 -1.74
N ILE A 83 -6.87 -4.16 -2.82
CA ILE A 83 -6.77 -5.56 -3.19
C ILE A 83 -6.26 -5.61 -4.62
N SER A 84 -5.27 -6.45 -4.87
CA SER A 84 -4.62 -6.53 -6.19
C SER A 84 -4.42 -7.98 -6.61
N ASP A 85 -4.47 -8.20 -7.91
CA ASP A 85 -3.96 -9.42 -8.57
C ASP A 85 -3.11 -9.00 -9.78
N LYS A 86 -2.63 -9.96 -10.58
CA LYS A 86 -1.84 -9.68 -11.79
C LYS A 86 -2.56 -8.86 -12.87
N ARG A 87 -3.86 -8.69 -12.78
CA ARG A 87 -4.68 -7.94 -13.75
C ARG A 87 -4.94 -6.51 -13.35
N GLY A 88 -4.84 -6.18 -12.05
CA GLY A 88 -5.09 -4.83 -11.58
C GLY A 88 -5.32 -4.74 -10.08
N SER A 89 -5.93 -3.66 -9.66
CA SER A 89 -6.22 -3.36 -8.26
C SER A 89 -7.60 -2.74 -8.09
N ILE A 90 -8.22 -2.98 -6.95
CA ILE A 90 -9.43 -2.27 -6.49
C ILE A 90 -9.18 -1.65 -5.12
N THR A 91 -9.88 -0.57 -4.83
CA THR A 91 -9.93 0.05 -3.51
C THR A 91 -11.32 -0.15 -2.93
N VAL A 92 -11.39 -0.53 -1.65
CA VAL A 92 -12.63 -0.75 -0.91
C VAL A 92 -12.69 0.23 0.25
N GLU A 93 -13.74 1.03 0.28
CA GLU A 93 -14.00 2.07 1.30
C GLU A 93 -15.41 1.92 1.85
N SER A 94 -15.54 1.67 3.16
CA SER A 94 -16.82 1.70 3.85
C SER A 94 -17.04 3.09 4.42
N MET A 95 -17.99 3.84 3.85
CA MET A 95 -18.28 5.21 4.21
C MET A 95 -19.74 5.36 4.69
N LYS A 96 -20.10 6.57 5.13
CA LYS A 96 -21.42 6.83 5.73
C LYS A 96 -22.58 6.56 4.77
N ASP A 97 -22.38 6.75 3.49
CA ASP A 97 -23.35 6.55 2.41
C ASP A 97 -23.31 5.14 1.80
N GLY A 98 -22.42 4.27 2.29
CA GLY A 98 -22.34 2.87 1.90
C GLY A 98 -20.93 2.36 1.62
N LEU A 99 -20.87 1.18 1.01
CA LEU A 99 -19.64 0.55 0.56
C LEU A 99 -19.29 1.05 -0.85
N HIS A 100 -18.09 1.59 -0.99
CA HIS A 100 -17.53 2.05 -2.26
C HIS A 100 -16.45 1.10 -2.73
N ILE A 101 -16.54 0.66 -3.98
CA ILE A 101 -15.57 -0.20 -4.63
C ILE A 101 -15.08 0.53 -5.88
N HIS A 102 -13.82 0.91 -5.91
CA HIS A 102 -13.23 1.67 -7.00
C HIS A 102 -12.22 0.83 -7.76
N GLU A 103 -12.25 0.87 -9.08
CA GLU A 103 -11.12 0.43 -9.88
C GLU A 103 -9.92 1.33 -9.57
N ASN A 104 -8.77 0.72 -9.31
CA ASN A 104 -7.56 1.44 -8.93
C ASN A 104 -6.46 1.28 -9.99
N PRO A 105 -6.48 2.09 -11.06
CA PRO A 105 -5.56 1.94 -12.19
C PRO A 105 -4.11 2.28 -11.85
N VAL A 106 -3.87 3.01 -10.76
CA VAL A 106 -2.51 3.33 -10.31
C VAL A 106 -1.94 2.28 -9.35
N GLY A 107 -2.82 1.43 -8.75
CA GLY A 107 -2.42 0.41 -7.77
C GLY A 107 -1.69 1.01 -6.57
N VAL A 108 -2.18 2.15 -6.08
CA VAL A 108 -1.67 2.87 -4.92
C VAL A 108 -2.84 3.25 -4.02
N LEU A 109 -2.65 3.15 -2.73
CA LEU A 109 -3.57 3.65 -1.72
C LEU A 109 -2.75 4.25 -0.58
N THR A 110 -3.17 5.43 -0.10
CA THR A 110 -2.61 6.07 1.09
C THR A 110 -3.73 6.27 2.12
N ASN A 111 -3.69 7.29 2.94
CA ASN A 111 -4.74 7.59 3.92
C ASN A 111 -5.84 8.46 3.29
N ASN A 112 -6.32 9.49 4.02
CA ASN A 112 -7.27 10.50 3.53
C ASN A 112 -6.69 11.38 2.41
N PRO A 113 -7.51 11.96 1.55
CA PRO A 113 -8.96 11.84 1.44
C PRO A 113 -9.42 10.53 0.78
N PRO A 114 -10.75 10.32 0.59
CA PRO A 114 -11.25 9.16 -0.16
C PRO A 114 -10.57 8.97 -1.51
N PHE A 115 -10.48 7.72 -1.96
CA PHE A 115 -9.71 7.34 -3.14
C PHE A 115 -10.12 8.10 -4.42
N GLU A 116 -11.41 8.30 -4.63
CA GLU A 116 -11.89 9.06 -5.78
C GLU A 116 -11.36 10.51 -5.80
N GLN A 117 -11.27 11.14 -4.63
CA GLN A 117 -10.70 12.48 -4.52
C GLN A 117 -9.19 12.46 -4.75
N GLN A 118 -8.47 11.44 -4.25
CA GLN A 118 -7.03 11.28 -4.54
C GLN A 118 -6.78 11.13 -6.04
N MET A 119 -7.59 10.31 -6.73
CA MET A 119 -7.51 10.17 -8.18
C MET A 119 -7.81 11.49 -8.90
N PHE A 120 -8.85 12.23 -8.47
CA PHE A 120 -9.15 13.55 -9.03
C PHE A 120 -7.98 14.52 -8.88
N MET A 121 -7.30 14.52 -7.73
CA MET A 121 -6.17 15.40 -7.46
C MET A 121 -4.96 15.13 -8.38
N LEU A 122 -4.83 13.93 -8.96
CA LEU A 122 -3.76 13.64 -9.94
C LEU A 122 -3.82 14.54 -11.18
N ASN A 123 -4.98 15.11 -11.50
CA ASN A 123 -5.11 16.08 -12.58
C ASN A 123 -4.20 17.31 -12.39
N ASN A 124 -3.87 17.68 -11.15
CA ASN A 124 -2.95 18.77 -10.86
C ASN A 124 -1.50 18.46 -11.29
N TYR A 125 -1.20 17.18 -11.50
CA TYR A 125 0.14 16.67 -11.80
C TYR A 125 0.29 16.15 -13.24
N MET A 126 -0.71 16.36 -14.10
CA MET A 126 -0.71 15.88 -15.49
C MET A 126 0.45 16.42 -16.32
N GLY A 127 1.07 17.51 -15.89
CA GLY A 127 2.27 18.09 -16.53
C GLY A 127 3.58 17.40 -16.15
N LEU A 128 3.59 16.52 -15.17
CA LEU A 128 4.80 15.82 -14.74
C LEU A 128 5.24 14.79 -15.79
N SER A 129 6.56 14.64 -15.94
CA SER A 129 7.15 13.70 -16.88
C SER A 129 8.52 13.20 -16.39
N PRO A 130 8.90 11.93 -16.65
CA PRO A 130 10.29 11.49 -16.46
C PRO A 130 11.26 12.09 -17.47
N LYS A 131 10.73 12.67 -18.55
CA LYS A 131 11.53 13.35 -19.59
C LYS A 131 11.88 14.77 -19.15
N GLN A 132 12.94 15.32 -19.74
CA GLN A 132 13.28 16.71 -19.54
C GLN A 132 12.22 17.63 -20.19
N PRO A 133 11.88 18.77 -19.55
CA PRO A 133 10.88 19.68 -20.10
C PRO A 133 11.42 20.47 -21.27
N GLU A 134 10.51 20.85 -22.16
CA GLU A 134 10.70 21.91 -23.13
C GLU A 134 10.22 23.24 -22.56
N ASN A 135 10.70 24.36 -23.12
CA ASN A 135 10.21 25.67 -22.70
C ASN A 135 8.81 25.93 -23.26
N HIS A 136 7.79 25.70 -22.46
CA HIS A 136 6.40 26.05 -22.77
C HIS A 136 5.92 27.31 -22.04
N PHE A 137 6.83 27.99 -21.30
CA PHE A 137 6.46 29.17 -20.53
C PHE A 137 6.17 30.38 -21.48
N THR A 138 7.07 30.64 -22.40
CA THR A 138 6.92 31.64 -23.45
C THR A 138 8.07 31.52 -24.45
N ASP A 139 7.83 31.93 -25.71
CA ASP A 139 8.84 32.09 -26.76
C ASP A 139 9.68 33.37 -26.61
N LYS A 140 9.27 34.28 -25.71
CA LYS A 140 9.97 35.54 -25.46
C LYS A 140 11.16 35.45 -24.52
N LEU A 141 11.32 34.30 -23.83
CA LEU A 141 12.39 34.04 -22.88
C LEU A 141 13.11 32.75 -23.27
N ASP A 142 14.41 32.80 -23.35
CA ASP A 142 15.26 31.63 -23.52
C ASP A 142 15.49 30.96 -22.14
N LEU A 143 14.57 30.07 -21.77
CA LEU A 143 14.65 29.32 -20.55
C LEU A 143 15.24 27.93 -20.81
N ASN A 144 16.33 27.63 -20.12
CA ASN A 144 17.09 26.41 -20.31
C ASN A 144 17.11 25.50 -19.07
N MET A 145 17.21 24.21 -19.30
CA MET A 145 17.40 23.24 -18.26
C MET A 145 18.74 23.43 -17.54
N TYR A 146 18.74 23.41 -16.21
CA TYR A 146 19.94 23.50 -15.40
C TYR A 146 20.34 22.17 -14.73
N SER A 147 19.46 21.16 -14.75
CA SER A 147 19.73 19.83 -14.17
C SER A 147 18.87 18.74 -14.81
N ARG A 148 19.21 17.47 -14.54
CA ARG A 148 18.34 16.31 -14.85
C ARG A 148 17.16 16.26 -13.90
N GLY A 149 16.06 15.60 -14.30
CA GLY A 149 14.88 15.41 -13.46
C GLY A 149 13.91 16.60 -13.43
N MET A 150 14.14 17.64 -14.18
CA MET A 150 13.29 18.85 -14.19
C MET A 150 11.88 18.59 -14.73
N GLY A 151 11.63 17.49 -15.46
CA GLY A 151 10.28 17.12 -15.86
C GLY A 151 9.34 16.77 -14.70
N ALA A 152 9.91 16.47 -13.53
CA ALA A 152 9.15 16.21 -12.30
C ALA A 152 9.04 17.45 -11.38
N LEU A 153 9.35 18.66 -11.86
CA LEU A 153 9.15 19.89 -11.07
C LEU A 153 7.68 20.05 -10.68
N GLY A 154 7.44 20.20 -9.39
CA GLY A 154 6.09 20.26 -8.82
C GLY A 154 5.59 18.91 -8.26
N LEU A 155 6.36 17.82 -8.40
CA LEU A 155 6.06 16.60 -7.67
C LEU A 155 6.12 16.89 -6.15
N PRO A 156 5.04 16.60 -5.37
CA PRO A 156 4.98 17.03 -3.98
C PRO A 156 5.98 16.26 -3.11
N GLY A 157 6.67 16.99 -2.24
CA GLY A 157 7.72 16.43 -1.36
C GLY A 157 7.32 16.27 0.11
N ASP A 158 6.17 16.82 0.52
CA ASP A 158 5.69 16.71 1.89
C ASP A 158 5.14 15.32 2.24
N LEU A 159 4.92 15.07 3.54
CA LEU A 159 4.53 13.76 4.06
C LEU A 159 3.01 13.57 4.18
N SER A 160 2.19 14.51 3.71
CA SER A 160 0.74 14.36 3.71
C SER A 160 0.31 13.18 2.84
N SER A 161 -0.84 12.62 3.16
CA SER A 161 -1.38 11.46 2.45
C SER A 161 -1.55 11.70 0.95
N ALA A 162 -2.13 12.84 0.57
CA ALA A 162 -2.35 13.19 -0.83
C ALA A 162 -1.04 13.40 -1.60
N SER A 163 -0.03 14.00 -0.97
CA SER A 163 1.30 14.18 -1.55
C SER A 163 2.04 12.85 -1.71
N ARG A 164 1.94 11.97 -0.72
CA ARG A 164 2.50 10.61 -0.82
C ARG A 164 1.80 9.81 -1.93
N PHE A 165 0.47 9.93 -2.05
CA PHE A 165 -0.28 9.29 -3.13
C PHE A 165 0.22 9.73 -4.51
N ALA A 166 0.28 11.03 -4.78
CA ALA A 166 0.74 11.57 -6.06
C ALA A 166 2.18 11.15 -6.36
N ARG A 167 3.07 11.20 -5.35
CA ARG A 167 4.48 10.84 -5.49
C ARG A 167 4.68 9.36 -5.79
N VAL A 168 4.01 8.46 -5.06
CA VAL A 168 4.12 7.02 -5.32
C VAL A 168 3.46 6.66 -6.65
N ALA A 169 2.30 7.24 -6.98
CA ALA A 169 1.66 7.01 -8.27
C ALA A 169 2.58 7.38 -9.43
N PHE A 170 3.17 8.60 -9.40
CA PHE A 170 4.13 9.03 -10.42
C PHE A 170 5.36 8.11 -10.48
N THR A 171 5.95 7.80 -9.33
CA THR A 171 7.16 6.96 -9.26
C THR A 171 6.86 5.55 -9.78
N LYS A 172 5.80 4.90 -9.30
CA LYS A 172 5.41 3.55 -9.72
C LYS A 172 5.10 3.46 -11.22
N MET A 173 4.34 4.41 -11.75
CA MET A 173 3.92 4.41 -13.16
C MET A 173 5.07 4.67 -14.14
N ASN A 174 6.19 5.23 -13.68
CA ASN A 174 7.36 5.52 -14.49
C ASN A 174 8.59 4.68 -14.13
N ALA A 175 8.53 3.92 -13.04
CA ALA A 175 9.63 3.04 -12.63
C ALA A 175 9.84 1.92 -13.64
N VAL A 176 11.09 1.52 -13.81
CA VAL A 176 11.51 0.41 -14.67
C VAL A 176 12.35 -0.54 -13.84
N SER A 177 12.08 -1.83 -13.94
CA SER A 177 12.92 -2.91 -13.43
C SER A 177 13.17 -3.92 -14.55
N ASP A 178 14.17 -4.76 -14.40
CA ASP A 178 14.31 -5.92 -15.29
C ASP A 178 13.42 -7.10 -14.83
N ASP A 179 13.57 -8.24 -15.51
CA ASP A 179 12.74 -9.43 -15.28
C ASP A 179 13.21 -10.27 -14.07
N SER A 180 14.30 -9.91 -13.39
CA SER A 180 14.78 -10.64 -12.21
C SER A 180 13.95 -10.31 -10.97
N GLU A 181 13.81 -11.27 -10.07
CA GLU A 181 13.10 -11.06 -8.82
C GLU A 181 13.85 -10.07 -7.93
N GLU A 182 15.16 -10.20 -7.86
CA GLU A 182 16.02 -9.34 -7.05
C GLU A 182 15.88 -7.87 -7.47
N GLU A 183 15.91 -7.59 -8.76
CA GLU A 183 15.72 -6.23 -9.30
C GLU A 183 14.30 -5.72 -9.07
N SER A 184 13.29 -6.56 -9.30
CA SER A 184 11.89 -6.18 -9.06
C SER A 184 11.62 -5.88 -7.58
N VAL A 185 12.17 -6.68 -6.66
CA VAL A 185 12.08 -6.44 -5.22
C VAL A 185 12.84 -5.19 -4.82
N ALA A 186 14.07 -5.01 -5.31
CA ALA A 186 14.85 -3.78 -5.06
C ALA A 186 14.09 -2.54 -5.54
N GLN A 187 13.55 -2.58 -6.77
CA GLN A 187 12.75 -1.48 -7.34
C GLN A 187 11.51 -1.18 -6.52
N PHE A 188 10.83 -2.21 -5.99
CA PHE A 188 9.67 -2.02 -5.11
C PHE A 188 10.05 -1.22 -3.85
N PHE A 189 11.16 -1.57 -3.20
CA PHE A 189 11.64 -0.83 -2.03
C PHE A 189 12.09 0.59 -2.38
N HIS A 190 12.67 0.84 -3.56
CA HIS A 190 12.97 2.19 -4.04
C HIS A 190 11.69 3.03 -4.25
N ILE A 191 10.63 2.44 -4.81
CA ILE A 191 9.34 3.13 -5.00
C ILE A 191 8.78 3.54 -3.64
N LEU A 192 8.67 2.62 -2.67
CA LEU A 192 8.13 2.91 -1.35
C LEU A 192 9.06 3.80 -0.51
N GLY A 193 10.38 3.67 -0.66
CA GLY A 193 11.35 4.56 -0.02
C GLY A 193 11.17 6.04 -0.40
N SER A 194 10.53 6.33 -1.55
CA SER A 194 10.20 7.71 -1.95
C SER A 194 9.20 8.39 -1.03
N VAL A 195 8.47 7.63 -0.20
CA VAL A 195 7.45 8.12 0.74
C VAL A 195 7.72 7.71 2.19
N ASP A 196 8.93 7.25 2.48
CA ASP A 196 9.33 6.94 3.86
C ASP A 196 9.18 8.18 4.75
N GLN A 197 8.67 7.96 5.95
CA GLN A 197 8.50 8.99 6.97
C GLN A 197 9.66 8.91 7.96
N GLN A 198 10.51 9.93 7.94
CA GLN A 198 11.67 10.02 8.80
C GLN A 198 11.28 10.57 10.18
N ARG A 199 11.90 10.02 11.22
CA ARG A 199 11.70 10.51 12.59
C ARG A 199 12.06 11.99 12.70
N GLY A 200 11.14 12.78 13.25
CA GLY A 200 11.31 14.22 13.41
C GLY A 200 10.64 15.05 12.32
N CYS A 201 10.22 14.44 11.19
CA CYS A 201 9.64 15.18 10.07
C CYS A 201 8.10 15.25 10.10
N CYS A 202 7.44 14.44 10.92
CA CYS A 202 5.99 14.47 11.11
C CYS A 202 5.68 14.27 12.60
N GLU A 203 5.40 15.36 13.31
CA GLU A 203 5.01 15.32 14.71
C GLU A 203 3.50 15.09 14.84
N VAL A 204 3.11 14.09 15.64
CA VAL A 204 1.71 13.75 15.91
C VAL A 204 1.22 14.24 17.26
N SER A 205 2.14 14.37 18.21
CA SER A 205 1.94 15.00 19.51
C SER A 205 3.31 15.31 20.12
N ASP A 206 3.34 16.10 21.17
CA ASP A 206 4.57 16.59 21.81
C ASP A 206 5.63 15.48 21.97
N GLY A 207 6.74 15.60 21.22
CA GLY A 207 7.84 14.65 21.20
C GLY A 207 7.56 13.28 20.58
N LYS A 208 6.40 13.08 19.92
CA LYS A 208 6.05 11.84 19.22
C LYS A 208 5.95 12.07 17.72
N TYR A 209 6.62 11.22 16.97
CA TYR A 209 6.75 11.35 15.52
C TYR A 209 6.14 10.15 14.80
N GLU A 210 5.47 10.42 13.69
CA GLU A 210 5.13 9.39 12.72
C GLU A 210 6.39 8.96 11.96
N ILE A 211 6.55 7.63 11.80
CA ILE A 211 7.68 7.03 11.07
C ILE A 211 7.19 5.85 10.26
N THR A 212 7.89 5.52 9.19
CA THR A 212 7.72 4.24 8.50
C THR A 212 8.30 3.12 9.37
N ILE A 213 7.46 2.44 10.13
CA ILE A 213 7.91 1.41 11.10
C ILE A 213 8.57 0.25 10.37
N TYR A 214 7.96 -0.20 9.27
CA TYR A 214 8.50 -1.21 8.36
C TYR A 214 7.91 -1.01 6.95
N THR A 215 8.59 -1.55 5.96
CA THR A 215 8.11 -1.66 4.58
C THR A 215 8.13 -3.13 4.20
N SER A 216 7.07 -3.63 3.57
CA SER A 216 6.98 -5.02 3.14
C SER A 216 6.61 -5.15 1.67
N CYS A 217 7.04 -6.25 1.08
CA CYS A 217 6.76 -6.66 -0.29
C CYS A 217 6.40 -8.14 -0.29
N CYS A 218 5.33 -8.51 -1.00
CA CYS A 218 4.93 -9.90 -1.19
C CYS A 218 5.11 -10.30 -2.66
N ASN A 219 5.94 -11.30 -2.93
CA ASN A 219 5.89 -12.03 -4.19
C ASN A 219 4.85 -13.15 -4.06
N ALA A 220 3.61 -12.85 -4.41
CA ALA A 220 2.49 -13.78 -4.25
C ALA A 220 2.64 -15.03 -5.11
N SER A 221 3.22 -14.91 -6.31
CA SER A 221 3.46 -16.05 -7.22
C SER A 221 4.49 -17.05 -6.66
N ARG A 222 5.44 -16.59 -5.85
CA ARG A 222 6.48 -17.42 -5.25
C ARG A 222 6.28 -17.67 -3.75
N GLY A 223 5.27 -17.05 -3.13
CA GLY A 223 5.03 -17.20 -1.71
C GLY A 223 6.15 -16.66 -0.83
N ILE A 224 6.81 -15.57 -1.25
CA ILE A 224 7.92 -14.96 -0.52
C ILE A 224 7.49 -13.59 0.01
N TYR A 225 7.70 -13.39 1.30
CA TYR A 225 7.48 -12.12 1.99
C TYR A 225 8.80 -11.45 2.27
N TYR A 226 8.98 -10.22 1.80
CA TYR A 226 10.17 -9.40 2.01
C TYR A 226 9.84 -8.23 2.92
N TYR A 227 10.78 -7.80 3.76
CA TYR A 227 10.59 -6.61 4.57
C TYR A 227 11.89 -5.91 4.93
N THR A 228 11.76 -4.62 5.22
CA THR A 228 12.75 -3.80 5.93
C THR A 228 12.08 -3.21 7.16
N THR A 229 12.85 -2.76 8.15
CA THR A 229 12.32 -2.00 9.29
C THR A 229 12.99 -0.63 9.37
N TYR A 230 12.39 0.29 10.12
CA TYR A 230 13.01 1.61 10.33
C TYR A 230 14.45 1.53 10.85
N SER A 231 14.74 0.54 11.69
CA SER A 231 16.05 0.35 12.31
C SER A 231 16.93 -0.66 11.58
N ASN A 232 16.47 -1.26 10.49
CA ASN A 232 17.25 -2.18 9.65
C ASN A 232 16.81 -2.09 8.19
N SER A 233 17.63 -1.46 7.37
CA SER A 233 17.40 -1.29 5.92
C SER A 233 17.77 -2.52 5.10
N GLN A 234 18.36 -3.55 5.71
CA GLN A 234 18.63 -4.82 5.03
C GLN A 234 17.32 -5.52 4.69
N ILE A 235 17.11 -5.79 3.40
CA ILE A 235 15.93 -6.58 2.97
C ILE A 235 16.06 -7.98 3.57
N THR A 236 15.02 -8.39 4.28
CA THR A 236 14.88 -9.71 4.90
C THR A 236 13.75 -10.45 4.22
N ALA A 237 13.88 -11.73 3.97
CA ALA A 237 12.90 -12.55 3.28
C ALA A 237 12.46 -13.75 4.12
N VAL A 238 11.17 -14.10 3.99
CA VAL A 238 10.59 -15.35 4.49
C VAL A 238 9.92 -16.05 3.32
N ASP A 239 10.44 -17.23 2.97
CA ASP A 239 9.89 -18.09 1.94
C ASP A 239 8.98 -19.13 2.60
N MET A 240 7.66 -19.02 2.35
CA MET A 240 6.67 -19.90 2.95
C MET A 240 6.86 -21.38 2.57
N HIS A 241 7.47 -21.66 1.41
CA HIS A 241 7.68 -23.03 0.93
C HIS A 241 8.86 -23.75 1.62
N ARG A 242 9.60 -23.04 2.48
CA ARG A 242 10.62 -23.65 3.35
C ARG A 242 10.05 -24.18 4.66
N GLU A 243 8.75 -23.97 4.89
CA GLU A 243 8.04 -24.37 6.09
C GLU A 243 7.01 -25.47 5.79
N ASP A 244 6.61 -26.18 6.82
CA ASP A 244 5.49 -27.12 6.75
C ASP A 244 4.16 -26.34 6.73
N LEU A 245 3.60 -26.15 5.53
CA LEU A 245 2.38 -25.38 5.31
C LEU A 245 1.12 -26.11 5.84
N ASP A 246 1.19 -27.41 6.09
CA ASP A 246 0.12 -28.22 6.68
C ASP A 246 0.30 -28.38 8.21
N GLY A 247 1.35 -27.79 8.75
CA GLY A 247 1.66 -27.80 10.17
C GLY A 247 0.55 -27.15 11.02
N SER A 248 0.28 -27.72 12.19
CA SER A 248 -0.74 -27.22 13.11
C SER A 248 -0.26 -26.09 14.04
N VAL A 249 1.04 -25.80 14.04
CA VAL A 249 1.66 -24.80 14.91
C VAL A 249 2.16 -23.63 14.05
N PRO A 250 1.77 -22.39 14.37
CA PRO A 250 2.31 -21.22 13.66
C PRO A 250 3.82 -21.10 13.83
N VAL A 251 4.53 -20.87 12.73
CA VAL A 251 5.96 -20.54 12.75
C VAL A 251 6.11 -19.04 12.98
N HIS A 252 6.93 -18.67 13.96
CA HIS A 252 7.16 -17.27 14.34
C HIS A 252 8.57 -16.82 13.99
N TYR A 253 8.68 -15.72 13.24
CA TYR A 253 9.93 -15.06 12.90
C TYR A 253 10.03 -13.72 13.64
N PRO A 254 10.98 -13.56 14.58
CA PRO A 254 11.18 -12.26 15.23
C PRO A 254 11.67 -11.24 14.21
N MET A 255 11.02 -10.08 14.19
CA MET A 255 11.38 -8.99 13.29
C MET A 255 12.81 -8.50 13.55
N LEU A 256 13.62 -8.37 12.49
CA LEU A 256 14.98 -7.88 12.59
C LEU A 256 14.98 -6.35 12.70
N THR A 257 15.22 -5.85 13.90
CA THR A 257 15.19 -4.40 14.21
C THR A 257 16.57 -3.79 14.46
N LYS A 258 17.65 -4.58 14.31
CA LYS A 258 19.02 -4.12 14.48
C LYS A 258 19.68 -3.99 13.12
N GLN A 259 20.21 -2.79 12.79
CA GLN A 259 20.84 -2.52 11.51
C GLN A 259 21.95 -3.54 11.21
N GLN A 260 21.87 -4.17 10.06
CA GLN A 260 22.88 -5.05 9.52
C GLN A 260 23.80 -4.23 8.61
N ILE A 261 25.11 -4.28 8.87
CA ILE A 261 26.13 -3.62 8.06
C ILE A 261 27.09 -4.71 7.56
N LEU A 262 27.22 -4.81 6.25
CA LEU A 262 28.20 -5.68 5.63
C LEU A 262 29.53 -4.91 5.50
N TRP A 263 30.55 -5.34 6.25
CA TRP A 263 31.90 -4.81 6.14
C TRP A 263 32.62 -5.48 4.98
N GLN A 264 33.28 -4.70 4.12
CA GLN A 264 34.03 -5.23 2.96
C GLN A 264 35.53 -5.36 3.22
N ASN A 265 36.02 -4.99 4.38
CA ASN A 265 37.41 -5.08 4.82
C ASN A 265 37.55 -5.91 6.09
#